data_57ebfc35804f0d77f632978209f5d10b
#
_entry.id   57ebfc35804f0d77f632978209f5d10b
#
_cell.length_a   1.000
_cell.length_b   1.000
_cell.length_c   1.000
_cell.angle_alpha   90.00
_cell.angle_beta   90.00
_cell.angle_gamma   90.00
#
_symmetry.space_group_name_H-M   'P 1'
#
loop_
_entity.id
_entity.type
_entity.pdbx_description
1 polymer ?
#
loop_
_entity_poly.entity_id
_entity_poly.type
_entity_poly.pdbx_seq_one_letter_code
_entity_poly.pdbx_strand_id
1 'polypeptide(L)'
;MKKKVLFLMTMLAAVGMSAQVASVSSPDGKLKVNVDVKGGKPVYEVTYDGKQMLDESPLGFVADNGDFTQGISFSGKKEEHLVFDYEMSRSKFSKVHVDANQLVVTLKNAQGNPYDVDFRVSNNDVAFRYVLPNYPSRRNEKKFSIRIMKEATGFDFPSQTTTFLTPQSDAMIGWKGTKPSYEEGYGYDEPMDKRSQYGHGYTFPCLFHIGDAWALVSETGVDSRYCASRLSDMKGDGLYTVEFPMAEENNGNGTVEPAFALPGATPWRTITLGTSLKPIVETTVPWDYVEARYETPHHYEYGKGTWSWIVWQDNSINYEDQVKYIQLSKAMGFKYVLIDNWWDTNIGEEKMAELVKYAQSQGVDVFLWYSSSGWWNDIEQGPINVMSDPIKRKQYMRWMNLIGVKGIKVDFFGGDKQETMRHYEQILSDADDNHIMVIFHGCTIPRGWERMYPNYVGSEAVLASENIYFSQGAADKEAKDAATHPFIRNTIGCMEFGGCFMNRHIRKGNRGGNTRKTSDCHELATCILFQNPVQNFAITPENLPAQALEDSKNTAS
;
A
#
# COMPACT_ATOMS: atom_id res chain seq x y z
N MET A 1 68.32 10.51 -55.41
CA MET A 1 67.23 11.25 -54.75
C MET A 1 66.15 10.26 -54.35
N LYS A 2 66.07 9.88 -53.08
CA LYS A 2 65.05 8.96 -52.54
C LYS A 2 63.90 9.77 -51.94
N LYS A 3 62.72 9.68 -52.55
CA LYS A 3 61.49 10.29 -51.98
C LYS A 3 60.99 9.40 -50.85
N LYS A 4 60.94 9.96 -49.62
CA LYS A 4 60.25 9.36 -48.48
C LYS A 4 58.75 9.72 -48.61
N VAL A 5 57.90 8.74 -48.71
CA VAL A 5 56.45 8.89 -48.58
C VAL A 5 56.09 8.71 -47.11
N LEU A 6 55.55 9.78 -46.49
CA LEU A 6 55.08 9.79 -45.14
C LEU A 6 53.59 9.32 -45.12
N PHE A 7 53.33 8.15 -44.58
CA PHE A 7 51.98 7.65 -44.39
C PHE A 7 51.44 8.25 -43.09
N LEU A 8 50.46 9.14 -43.22
CA LEU A 8 49.72 9.70 -42.07
C LEU A 8 48.57 8.72 -41.78
N MET A 9 48.72 7.95 -40.71
CA MET A 9 47.63 7.12 -40.18
C MET A 9 46.70 8.02 -39.32
N THR A 10 45.57 8.40 -39.88
CA THR A 10 44.47 9.02 -39.13
C THR A 10 43.75 7.92 -38.34
N MET A 11 43.98 7.87 -37.01
CA MET A 11 43.10 7.12 -36.11
C MET A 11 41.76 7.84 -36.04
N LEU A 12 40.73 7.31 -36.71
CA LEU A 12 39.36 7.63 -36.38
C LEU A 12 39.06 6.99 -35.02
N ALA A 13 39.00 7.78 -33.97
CA ALA A 13 38.34 7.39 -32.75
C ALA A 13 36.82 7.24 -33.06
N ALA A 14 36.39 6.03 -33.26
CA ALA A 14 34.93 5.75 -33.24
C ALA A 14 34.43 6.03 -31.80
N VAL A 15 33.89 7.21 -31.61
CA VAL A 15 33.00 7.45 -30.47
C VAL A 15 31.79 6.55 -30.74
N GLY A 16 31.74 5.41 -30.06
CA GLY A 16 30.60 4.53 -30.09
C GLY A 16 29.41 5.28 -29.50
N MET A 17 28.57 5.85 -30.34
CA MET A 17 27.22 6.21 -29.96
C MET A 17 26.52 4.87 -29.68
N SER A 18 26.35 4.53 -28.39
CA SER A 18 25.47 3.45 -27.98
C SER A 18 24.08 3.82 -28.50
N ALA A 19 23.60 3.04 -29.47
CA ALA A 19 22.25 3.25 -29.96
C ALA A 19 21.28 2.71 -28.90
N GLN A 20 20.38 3.56 -28.45
CA GLN A 20 19.24 3.17 -27.60
C GLN A 20 18.62 1.87 -28.10
N VAL A 21 18.45 0.87 -27.20
CA VAL A 21 18.01 -0.48 -27.60
C VAL A 21 16.52 -0.53 -27.89
N ALA A 22 15.71 0.20 -27.10
CA ALA A 22 14.26 0.26 -27.25
C ALA A 22 13.68 1.53 -26.66
N SER A 23 12.51 1.93 -27.12
CA SER A 23 11.73 3.02 -26.50
C SER A 23 10.24 2.77 -26.67
N VAL A 24 9.46 3.35 -25.76
CA VAL A 24 8.00 3.39 -25.82
C VAL A 24 7.53 4.77 -25.41
N SER A 25 6.50 5.28 -26.09
CA SER A 25 5.83 6.54 -25.73
C SER A 25 4.40 6.28 -25.31
N SER A 26 3.84 7.17 -24.51
CA SER A 26 2.40 7.18 -24.22
C SER A 26 1.55 7.35 -25.49
N PRO A 27 0.26 7.03 -25.44
CA PRO A 27 -0.63 7.26 -26.58
C PRO A 27 -0.67 8.72 -27.07
N ASP A 28 -0.59 9.69 -26.15
CA ASP A 28 -0.52 11.13 -26.50
C ASP A 28 0.89 11.61 -26.90
N GLY A 29 1.91 10.75 -26.79
CA GLY A 29 3.30 11.00 -27.18
C GLY A 29 4.12 11.87 -26.20
N LYS A 30 3.57 12.31 -25.08
CA LYS A 30 4.27 13.20 -24.14
C LYS A 30 5.21 12.45 -23.19
N LEU A 31 4.78 11.31 -22.68
CA LEU A 31 5.56 10.45 -21.81
C LEU A 31 6.37 9.47 -22.64
N LYS A 32 7.67 9.41 -22.42
CA LYS A 32 8.55 8.51 -23.16
C LYS A 32 9.51 7.81 -22.21
N VAL A 33 9.64 6.51 -22.38
CA VAL A 33 10.64 5.65 -21.71
C VAL A 33 11.65 5.18 -22.77
N ASN A 34 12.92 5.41 -22.50
CA ASN A 34 14.04 4.90 -23.28
C ASN A 34 14.73 3.79 -22.47
N VAL A 35 15.03 2.68 -23.10
CA VAL A 35 15.73 1.54 -22.48
C VAL A 35 17.04 1.30 -23.22
N ASP A 36 18.12 1.04 -22.47
CA ASP A 36 19.44 0.77 -23.03
C ASP A 36 20.21 -0.28 -22.23
N VAL A 37 21.30 -0.77 -22.80
CA VAL A 37 22.29 -1.62 -22.13
C VAL A 37 23.66 -0.97 -22.30
N LYS A 38 24.08 -0.21 -21.31
CA LYS A 38 25.33 0.57 -21.31
C LYS A 38 26.45 -0.19 -20.58
N GLY A 39 27.45 -0.62 -21.30
CA GLY A 39 28.56 -1.40 -20.71
C GLY A 39 28.11 -2.71 -20.04
N GLY A 40 27.05 -3.33 -20.56
CA GLY A 40 26.45 -4.54 -19.99
C GLY A 40 25.57 -4.30 -18.77
N LYS A 41 25.19 -3.07 -18.47
CA LYS A 41 24.22 -2.71 -17.42
C LYS A 41 22.91 -2.26 -18.05
N PRO A 42 21.77 -2.85 -17.68
CA PRO A 42 20.47 -2.42 -18.17
C PRO A 42 20.05 -1.14 -17.45
N VAL A 43 19.62 -0.14 -18.20
CA VAL A 43 19.21 1.18 -17.70
C VAL A 43 17.97 1.68 -18.43
N TYR A 44 17.26 2.63 -17.83
CA TYR A 44 16.17 3.34 -18.47
C TYR A 44 16.18 4.82 -18.10
N GLU A 45 15.55 5.64 -18.93
CA GLU A 45 15.36 7.07 -18.74
C GLU A 45 13.88 7.41 -18.99
N VAL A 46 13.37 8.44 -18.34
CA VAL A 46 11.99 8.88 -18.52
C VAL A 46 11.94 10.37 -18.82
N THR A 47 11.24 10.73 -19.90
CA THR A 47 10.96 12.13 -20.25
C THR A 47 9.46 12.37 -20.31
N TYR A 48 9.01 13.55 -19.91
CA TYR A 48 7.61 13.98 -19.98
C TYR A 48 7.52 15.38 -20.57
N ASP A 49 6.77 15.51 -21.66
CA ASP A 49 6.62 16.77 -22.43
C ASP A 49 7.98 17.41 -22.77
N GLY A 50 8.95 16.56 -23.16
CA GLY A 50 10.32 16.96 -23.52
C GLY A 50 11.24 17.27 -22.35
N LYS A 51 10.77 17.18 -21.10
CA LYS A 51 11.59 17.39 -19.88
C LYS A 51 12.10 16.06 -19.35
N GLN A 52 13.33 16.05 -18.86
CA GLN A 52 13.90 14.91 -18.15
C GLN A 52 13.24 14.78 -16.78
N MET A 53 12.63 13.63 -16.54
CA MET A 53 11.95 13.30 -15.27
C MET A 53 12.75 12.30 -14.44
N LEU A 54 13.36 11.33 -15.11
CA LEU A 54 14.36 10.43 -14.52
C LEU A 54 15.57 10.38 -15.44
N ASP A 55 16.73 10.60 -14.88
CA ASP A 55 18.02 10.38 -15.51
C ASP A 55 18.30 8.87 -15.64
N GLU A 56 19.48 8.49 -16.08
CA GLU A 56 19.85 7.08 -16.31
C GLU A 56 19.70 6.23 -15.04
N SER A 57 18.59 5.56 -14.94
CA SER A 57 18.17 4.76 -13.79
C SER A 57 18.48 3.28 -14.01
N PRO A 58 19.08 2.57 -13.05
CA PRO A 58 19.43 1.16 -13.21
C PRO A 58 18.19 0.25 -13.19
N LEU A 59 18.31 -0.87 -13.91
CA LEU A 59 17.37 -2.00 -13.89
C LEU A 59 18.10 -3.27 -13.44
N GLY A 60 17.32 -4.29 -13.07
CA GLY A 60 17.81 -5.63 -12.81
C GLY A 60 17.67 -6.10 -11.37
N PHE A 61 18.12 -7.30 -11.14
CA PHE A 61 18.05 -7.99 -9.84
C PHE A 61 19.14 -9.04 -9.75
N VAL A 62 19.43 -9.50 -8.53
CA VAL A 62 20.27 -10.67 -8.25
C VAL A 62 19.38 -11.78 -7.73
N ALA A 63 19.52 -12.98 -8.32
CA ALA A 63 18.76 -14.16 -7.93
C ALA A 63 19.66 -15.38 -7.66
N ASP A 64 19.10 -16.43 -7.12
CA ASP A 64 19.82 -17.67 -6.81
C ASP A 64 20.31 -18.44 -8.07
N ASN A 65 19.92 -18.00 -9.28
CA ASN A 65 20.37 -18.56 -10.56
C ASN A 65 21.22 -17.59 -11.39
N GLY A 66 21.59 -16.43 -10.88
CA GLY A 66 22.51 -15.50 -11.53
C GLY A 66 22.32 -14.03 -11.19
N ASP A 67 23.24 -13.23 -11.71
CA ASP A 67 23.20 -11.77 -11.66
C ASP A 67 22.55 -11.25 -12.95
N PHE A 68 21.54 -10.41 -12.80
CA PHE A 68 20.78 -9.76 -13.87
C PHE A 68 20.96 -8.25 -13.85
N THR A 69 22.05 -7.75 -13.22
CA THR A 69 22.40 -6.33 -13.13
C THR A 69 23.59 -5.94 -13.99
N GLN A 70 24.41 -6.91 -14.41
CA GLN A 70 25.63 -6.71 -15.18
C GLN A 70 25.92 -7.87 -16.13
N GLY A 71 26.74 -7.63 -17.14
CA GLY A 71 26.99 -8.61 -18.18
C GLY A 71 25.75 -8.90 -19.02
N ILE A 72 24.85 -7.92 -19.10
CA ILE A 72 23.56 -8.04 -19.78
C ILE A 72 23.74 -7.77 -21.28
N SER A 73 23.00 -8.52 -22.08
CA SER A 73 22.88 -8.33 -23.52
C SER A 73 21.43 -8.23 -23.95
N PHE A 74 21.15 -7.36 -24.91
CA PHE A 74 19.84 -7.27 -25.55
C PHE A 74 19.58 -8.47 -26.43
N SER A 75 18.38 -9.04 -26.39
CA SER A 75 17.98 -10.21 -27.15
C SER A 75 16.80 -9.96 -28.10
N GLY A 76 15.93 -9.03 -27.76
CA GLY A 76 14.76 -8.71 -28.58
C GLY A 76 13.78 -7.78 -27.89
N LYS A 77 12.78 -7.33 -28.63
CA LYS A 77 11.67 -6.54 -28.09
C LYS A 77 10.35 -6.91 -28.76
N LYS A 78 9.25 -6.65 -28.06
CA LYS A 78 7.88 -6.73 -28.55
C LYS A 78 7.14 -5.47 -28.13
N GLU A 79 6.32 -4.93 -29.03
CA GLU A 79 5.48 -3.76 -28.77
C GLU A 79 4.02 -4.13 -29.00
N GLU A 80 3.14 -3.66 -28.13
CA GLU A 80 1.68 -3.80 -28.24
C GLU A 80 0.98 -2.52 -27.79
N HIS A 81 -0.23 -2.32 -28.29
CA HIS A 81 -1.13 -1.29 -27.80
C HIS A 81 -2.24 -1.96 -26.99
N LEU A 82 -2.41 -1.53 -25.73
CA LEU A 82 -3.32 -2.11 -24.76
C LEU A 82 -4.50 -1.16 -24.55
N VAL A 83 -5.71 -1.65 -24.82
CA VAL A 83 -6.94 -0.93 -24.53
C VAL A 83 -7.91 -1.89 -23.86
N PHE A 84 -8.37 -1.52 -22.65
CA PHE A 84 -9.39 -2.29 -21.94
C PHE A 84 -10.07 -1.44 -20.87
N ASP A 85 -11.27 -1.88 -20.48
CA ASP A 85 -12.07 -1.26 -19.44
C ASP A 85 -12.21 -2.19 -18.25
N TYR A 86 -12.37 -1.61 -17.06
CA TYR A 86 -12.76 -2.35 -15.87
C TYR A 86 -13.61 -1.49 -14.93
N GLU A 87 -14.34 -2.14 -14.03
CA GLU A 87 -15.17 -1.49 -13.02
C GLU A 87 -14.61 -1.75 -11.61
N MET A 88 -14.76 -0.76 -10.74
CA MET A 88 -14.41 -0.86 -9.32
C MET A 88 -15.54 -0.30 -8.47
N SER A 89 -15.98 -1.04 -7.46
CA SER A 89 -17.04 -0.60 -6.54
C SER A 89 -16.56 0.35 -5.43
N ARG A 90 -15.23 0.53 -5.28
CA ARG A 90 -14.59 1.25 -4.16
C ARG A 90 -13.23 1.79 -4.60
N SER A 91 -13.25 2.93 -5.24
CA SER A 91 -12.06 3.66 -5.66
C SER A 91 -12.47 5.04 -6.15
N LYS A 92 -11.51 5.82 -6.64
CA LYS A 92 -11.70 7.16 -7.22
C LYS A 92 -12.69 7.16 -8.40
N PHE A 93 -12.67 6.10 -9.19
CA PHE A 93 -13.50 5.95 -10.39
C PHE A 93 -14.21 4.59 -10.37
N SER A 94 -15.50 4.60 -10.62
CA SER A 94 -16.30 3.38 -10.75
C SER A 94 -16.05 2.63 -12.07
N LYS A 95 -15.63 3.37 -13.10
CA LYS A 95 -15.26 2.85 -14.42
C LYS A 95 -13.92 3.43 -14.83
N VAL A 96 -13.01 2.57 -15.23
CA VAL A 96 -11.67 2.94 -15.69
C VAL A 96 -11.47 2.47 -17.12
N HIS A 97 -11.00 3.36 -17.96
CA HIS A 97 -10.55 3.09 -19.32
C HIS A 97 -9.02 3.15 -19.35
N VAL A 98 -8.38 2.04 -19.64
CA VAL A 98 -6.93 1.96 -19.79
C VAL A 98 -6.57 2.02 -21.26
N ASP A 99 -5.72 2.99 -21.60
CA ASP A 99 -5.12 3.17 -22.90
C ASP A 99 -3.60 3.33 -22.70
N ALA A 100 -2.81 2.34 -23.12
CA ALA A 100 -1.38 2.28 -22.86
C ALA A 100 -0.62 1.58 -24.00
N ASN A 101 0.62 1.99 -24.23
CA ASN A 101 1.54 1.28 -25.08
C ASN A 101 2.43 0.37 -24.22
N GLN A 102 2.57 -0.87 -24.64
CA GLN A 102 3.43 -1.87 -24.00
C GLN A 102 4.72 -2.05 -24.78
N LEU A 103 5.83 -2.14 -24.07
CA LEU A 103 7.14 -2.54 -24.57
C LEU A 103 7.69 -3.66 -23.69
N VAL A 104 7.85 -4.84 -24.26
CA VAL A 104 8.56 -5.95 -23.60
C VAL A 104 9.97 -6.00 -24.17
N VAL A 105 10.98 -5.82 -23.32
CA VAL A 105 12.40 -5.90 -23.68
C VAL A 105 12.97 -7.21 -23.16
N THR A 106 13.37 -8.10 -24.05
CA THR A 106 14.02 -9.36 -23.69
C THR A 106 15.53 -9.17 -23.57
N LEU A 107 16.05 -9.44 -22.40
CA LEU A 107 17.44 -9.35 -22.03
C LEU A 107 17.99 -10.74 -21.63
N LYS A 108 19.31 -10.90 -21.66
CA LYS A 108 20.01 -12.10 -21.18
C LYS A 108 21.17 -11.71 -20.30
N ASN A 109 21.35 -12.46 -19.21
CA ASN A 109 22.51 -12.30 -18.35
C ASN A 109 23.76 -12.99 -18.93
N ALA A 110 24.90 -12.87 -18.27
CA ALA A 110 26.17 -13.45 -18.70
C ALA A 110 26.15 -14.98 -18.85
N GLN A 111 25.22 -15.68 -18.19
CA GLN A 111 25.01 -17.12 -18.31
C GLN A 111 24.04 -17.48 -19.46
N GLY A 112 23.51 -16.50 -20.16
CA GLY A 112 22.54 -16.69 -21.24
C GLY A 112 21.10 -16.89 -20.76
N ASN A 113 20.82 -16.73 -19.47
CA ASN A 113 19.48 -16.81 -18.90
C ASN A 113 18.65 -15.61 -19.35
N PRO A 114 17.53 -15.81 -20.08
CA PRO A 114 16.68 -14.72 -20.53
C PRO A 114 15.79 -14.21 -19.40
N TYR A 115 15.39 -12.94 -19.49
CA TYR A 115 14.31 -12.33 -18.73
C TYR A 115 13.71 -11.17 -19.51
N ASP A 116 12.48 -10.84 -19.22
CA ASP A 116 11.82 -9.71 -19.85
C ASP A 116 11.64 -8.56 -18.85
N VAL A 117 11.74 -7.33 -19.34
CA VAL A 117 11.27 -6.13 -18.67
C VAL A 117 10.02 -5.68 -19.41
N ASP A 118 8.86 -5.81 -18.76
CA ASP A 118 7.53 -5.44 -19.30
C ASP A 118 7.20 -4.02 -18.86
N PHE A 119 7.29 -3.04 -19.78
CA PHE A 119 6.87 -1.65 -19.59
C PHE A 119 5.48 -1.44 -20.15
N ARG A 120 4.64 -0.72 -19.41
CA ARG A 120 3.31 -0.23 -19.84
C ARG A 120 3.24 1.26 -19.57
N VAL A 121 2.98 2.03 -20.62
CA VAL A 121 3.06 3.49 -20.58
C VAL A 121 1.73 4.07 -21.05
N SER A 122 0.98 4.64 -20.11
CA SER A 122 -0.20 5.46 -20.36
C SER A 122 0.18 6.95 -20.42
N ASN A 123 -0.79 7.85 -20.57
CA ASN A 123 -0.48 9.28 -20.76
C ASN A 123 0.27 9.93 -19.58
N ASN A 124 0.10 9.41 -18.36
CA ASN A 124 0.74 9.95 -17.16
C ASN A 124 1.49 8.88 -16.35
N ASP A 125 1.40 7.60 -16.73
CA ASP A 125 1.92 6.54 -15.89
C ASP A 125 2.88 5.63 -16.65
N VAL A 126 3.92 5.20 -15.95
CA VAL A 126 4.81 4.10 -16.32
C VAL A 126 4.64 3.01 -15.28
N ALA A 127 4.28 1.81 -15.69
CA ALA A 127 4.39 0.61 -14.88
C ALA A 127 5.38 -0.35 -15.51
N PHE A 128 6.26 -0.97 -14.73
CA PHE A 128 7.16 -1.98 -15.24
C PHE A 128 7.44 -3.07 -14.21
N ARG A 129 7.78 -4.27 -14.72
CA ARG A 129 8.14 -5.43 -13.89
C ARG A 129 9.08 -6.36 -14.62
N TYR A 130 9.70 -7.27 -13.90
CA TYR A 130 10.50 -8.36 -14.47
C TYR A 130 9.62 -9.60 -14.63
N VAL A 131 9.69 -10.22 -15.82
CA VAL A 131 9.01 -11.48 -16.14
C VAL A 131 10.05 -12.55 -16.39
N LEU A 132 9.96 -13.65 -15.67
CA LEU A 132 10.96 -14.70 -15.63
C LEU A 132 10.38 -16.02 -16.16
N PRO A 133 11.02 -16.64 -17.14
CA PRO A 133 10.61 -17.96 -17.65
C PRO A 133 11.11 -19.09 -16.74
N ASN A 134 10.79 -20.32 -17.10
CA ASN A 134 11.50 -21.47 -16.53
C ASN A 134 12.96 -21.48 -17.01
N TYR A 135 13.89 -21.70 -16.09
CA TYR A 135 15.32 -21.82 -16.41
C TYR A 135 15.78 -23.28 -16.43
N PRO A 136 16.88 -23.61 -17.15
CA PRO A 136 17.53 -24.88 -16.99
C PRO A 136 18.07 -25.08 -15.56
N SER A 137 17.94 -26.26 -15.00
CA SER A 137 18.60 -26.63 -13.76
C SER A 137 19.97 -27.26 -14.04
N ARG A 138 20.81 -27.42 -12.98
CA ARG A 138 22.13 -28.06 -13.06
C ARG A 138 22.10 -29.52 -13.54
N ARG A 139 20.92 -30.17 -13.56
CA ARG A 139 20.72 -31.56 -13.99
C ARG A 139 20.01 -31.68 -15.33
N ASN A 140 20.05 -30.64 -16.17
CA ASN A 140 19.27 -30.55 -17.43
C ASN A 140 17.73 -30.64 -17.22
N GLU A 141 17.27 -30.44 -16.01
CA GLU A 141 15.86 -30.32 -15.67
C GLU A 141 15.44 -28.85 -15.70
N LYS A 142 14.15 -28.57 -15.68
CA LYS A 142 13.65 -27.20 -15.53
C LYS A 142 13.69 -26.76 -14.07
N LYS A 143 14.10 -25.51 -13.83
CA LYS A 143 13.96 -24.85 -12.53
C LYS A 143 12.54 -24.25 -12.43
N PHE A 144 11.81 -24.61 -11.39
CA PHE A 144 10.41 -24.23 -11.19
C PHE A 144 10.21 -23.16 -10.10
N SER A 145 11.26 -22.69 -9.48
CA SER A 145 11.22 -21.64 -8.48
C SER A 145 12.44 -20.76 -8.56
N ILE A 146 12.32 -19.53 -8.12
CA ILE A 146 13.42 -18.57 -8.03
C ILE A 146 13.32 -17.80 -6.73
N ARG A 147 14.48 -17.44 -6.18
CA ARG A 147 14.60 -16.54 -5.04
C ARG A 147 15.34 -15.30 -5.47
N ILE A 148 14.73 -14.14 -5.28
CA ILE A 148 15.33 -12.84 -5.57
C ILE A 148 16.07 -12.38 -4.32
N MET A 149 17.38 -12.21 -4.42
CA MET A 149 18.24 -11.83 -3.30
C MET A 149 18.34 -10.33 -3.14
N LYS A 150 18.23 -9.59 -4.25
CA LYS A 150 18.30 -8.14 -4.29
C LYS A 150 17.67 -7.62 -5.58
N GLU A 151 17.02 -6.47 -5.52
CA GLU A 151 16.60 -5.70 -6.68
C GLU A 151 17.50 -4.48 -6.84
N ALA A 152 17.93 -4.21 -8.07
CA ALA A 152 18.79 -3.07 -8.39
C ALA A 152 18.02 -1.93 -9.05
N THR A 153 16.71 -2.10 -9.26
CA THR A 153 15.83 -1.05 -9.81
C THR A 153 16.02 0.25 -9.06
N GLY A 154 16.29 1.32 -9.80
CA GLY A 154 16.48 2.65 -9.26
C GLY A 154 15.65 3.68 -9.98
N PHE A 155 15.60 4.86 -9.36
CA PHE A 155 14.94 6.07 -9.83
C PHE A 155 15.94 7.22 -9.60
N ASP A 156 16.56 7.68 -10.67
CA ASP A 156 17.58 8.74 -10.62
C ASP A 156 16.95 10.08 -11.02
N PHE A 157 16.82 10.98 -10.06
CA PHE A 157 16.13 12.25 -10.26
C PHE A 157 17.11 13.39 -10.52
N PRO A 158 16.74 14.38 -11.37
CA PRO A 158 17.53 15.58 -11.59
C PRO A 158 17.85 16.31 -10.26
N SER A 159 19.04 16.90 -10.17
CA SER A 159 19.63 17.44 -8.93
C SER A 159 18.82 18.52 -8.21
N GLN A 160 17.87 19.19 -8.87
CA GLN A 160 17.02 20.25 -8.28
C GLN A 160 15.69 19.72 -7.76
N THR A 161 15.54 18.40 -7.66
CA THR A 161 14.31 17.77 -7.16
C THR A 161 14.20 17.94 -5.64
N THR A 162 12.99 18.21 -5.17
CA THR A 162 12.64 18.17 -3.74
C THR A 162 11.65 17.04 -3.47
N THR A 163 11.44 16.72 -2.20
CA THR A 163 10.74 15.47 -1.82
C THR A 163 9.66 15.70 -0.78
N PHE A 164 8.62 14.87 -0.87
CA PHE A 164 7.55 14.72 0.11
C PHE A 164 7.47 13.24 0.47
N LEU A 165 8.26 12.82 1.45
CA LEU A 165 8.51 11.41 1.74
C LEU A 165 8.16 11.07 3.19
N THR A 166 7.77 9.81 3.41
CA THR A 166 7.53 9.24 4.74
C THR A 166 8.69 8.30 5.09
N PRO A 167 9.39 8.47 6.22
CA PRO A 167 10.51 7.63 6.57
C PRO A 167 10.08 6.20 6.89
N GLN A 168 10.89 5.22 6.49
CA GLN A 168 10.79 3.86 6.98
C GLN A 168 11.29 3.81 8.42
N SER A 169 10.45 3.39 9.37
CA SER A 169 10.86 3.23 10.77
C SER A 169 11.77 2.02 10.97
N ASP A 170 12.53 2.01 12.06
CA ASP A 170 13.17 0.78 12.55
C ASP A 170 12.12 -0.32 12.76
N ALA A 171 12.56 -1.57 12.64
CA ALA A 171 11.72 -2.71 12.97
C ALA A 171 11.64 -2.92 14.48
N MET A 172 10.51 -3.45 14.94
CA MET A 172 10.27 -3.84 16.34
C MET A 172 10.41 -2.70 17.34
N ILE A 173 10.19 -1.45 16.91
CA ILE A 173 10.08 -0.27 17.77
C ILE A 173 8.62 0.18 17.91
N GLY A 174 8.41 1.30 18.60
CA GLY A 174 7.09 1.85 18.86
C GLY A 174 6.37 1.12 19.99
N TRP A 175 5.07 1.35 20.09
CA TRP A 175 4.28 0.71 21.13
C TRP A 175 4.27 -0.81 20.95
N LYS A 176 4.71 -1.55 21.97
CA LYS A 176 4.75 -3.04 21.97
C LYS A 176 5.48 -3.68 20.78
N GLY A 177 6.42 -2.98 20.14
CA GLY A 177 7.19 -3.50 19.01
C GLY A 177 6.37 -3.76 17.75
N THR A 178 5.40 -2.88 17.43
CA THR A 178 4.46 -3.09 16.32
C THR A 178 4.89 -2.45 15.00
N LYS A 179 5.97 -1.66 14.99
CA LYS A 179 6.47 -1.05 13.75
C LYS A 179 7.37 -2.03 12.95
N PRO A 180 7.46 -1.85 11.63
CA PRO A 180 6.90 -0.77 10.82
C PRO A 180 5.40 -0.94 10.54
N SER A 181 4.67 0.16 10.55
CA SER A 181 3.22 0.23 10.34
C SER A 181 2.80 1.37 9.40
N TYR A 182 3.75 2.04 8.76
CA TYR A 182 3.55 3.21 7.89
C TYR A 182 2.99 4.46 8.60
N GLU A 183 2.86 4.45 9.91
CA GLU A 183 2.33 5.54 10.73
C GLU A 183 3.42 6.54 11.10
N GLU A 184 4.01 7.17 10.08
CA GLU A 184 5.04 8.19 10.23
C GLU A 184 4.61 9.49 9.52
N GLY A 185 5.16 10.62 9.98
CA GLY A 185 4.86 11.92 9.37
C GLY A 185 5.62 12.16 8.07
N TYR A 186 5.08 13.04 7.25
CA TYR A 186 5.73 13.46 6.00
C TYR A 186 6.91 14.41 6.23
N GLY A 187 7.95 14.30 5.40
CA GLY A 187 8.80 15.41 5.04
C GLY A 187 8.08 16.32 4.05
N TYR A 188 8.37 17.61 4.06
CA TYR A 188 7.70 18.58 3.20
C TYR A 188 8.73 19.42 2.46
N ASP A 189 8.76 19.27 1.13
CA ASP A 189 9.64 20.02 0.23
C ASP A 189 11.12 19.98 0.65
N GLU A 190 11.55 18.78 1.06
CA GLU A 190 12.89 18.54 1.59
C GLU A 190 13.88 18.29 0.45
N PRO A 191 15.15 18.70 0.60
CA PRO A 191 16.18 18.35 -0.39
C PRO A 191 16.41 16.83 -0.42
N MET A 192 16.78 16.30 -1.59
CA MET A 192 16.96 14.85 -1.81
C MET A 192 18.08 14.25 -0.94
N ASP A 193 19.11 15.01 -0.62
CA ASP A 193 20.25 14.57 0.19
C ASP A 193 19.94 14.51 1.70
N LYS A 194 18.74 14.91 2.12
CA LYS A 194 18.29 14.73 3.48
C LYS A 194 18.14 13.24 3.76
N ARG A 195 18.91 12.76 4.72
CA ARG A 195 18.81 11.36 5.17
C ARG A 195 17.49 11.11 5.90
N SER A 196 16.90 9.95 5.67
CA SER A 196 15.69 9.53 6.37
C SER A 196 15.91 9.44 7.88
N GLN A 197 14.84 9.66 8.65
CA GLN A 197 14.91 9.75 10.12
C GLN A 197 15.58 8.55 10.79
N TYR A 198 15.35 7.33 10.28
CA TYR A 198 15.87 6.09 10.85
C TYR A 198 17.04 5.51 10.01
N GLY A 199 17.35 6.11 8.86
CA GLY A 199 18.43 5.64 7.98
C GLY A 199 18.08 4.39 7.16
N HIS A 200 16.79 4.05 7.04
CA HIS A 200 16.27 2.92 6.26
C HIS A 200 15.55 3.34 4.97
N GLY A 201 15.68 4.62 4.58
CA GLY A 201 14.99 5.15 3.43
C GLY A 201 13.51 5.46 3.71
N TYR A 202 12.67 5.26 2.70
CA TYR A 202 11.31 5.80 2.69
C TYR A 202 10.28 4.77 2.24
N THR A 203 9.11 4.79 2.88
CA THR A 203 7.98 3.96 2.51
C THR A 203 7.31 4.49 1.25
N PHE A 204 6.79 3.60 0.42
CA PHE A 204 5.90 4.00 -0.68
C PHE A 204 4.54 4.51 -0.16
N PRO A 205 3.84 5.37 -0.94
CA PRO A 205 4.29 6.05 -2.16
C PRO A 205 5.19 7.25 -1.85
N CYS A 206 6.09 7.58 -2.77
CA CYS A 206 7.08 8.63 -2.65
C CYS A 206 6.80 9.73 -3.68
N LEU A 207 6.54 10.96 -3.25
CA LEU A 207 6.26 12.10 -4.12
C LEU A 207 7.50 12.99 -4.26
N PHE A 208 7.83 13.31 -5.51
CA PHE A 208 8.95 14.15 -5.91
C PHE A 208 8.47 15.37 -6.68
N HIS A 209 9.05 16.52 -6.42
CA HIS A 209 8.80 17.78 -7.13
C HIS A 209 10.03 18.13 -7.97
N ILE A 210 9.89 18.08 -9.29
CA ILE A 210 10.98 18.18 -10.27
C ILE A 210 10.80 19.48 -11.06
N GLY A 211 11.34 20.57 -10.55
CA GLY A 211 11.14 21.90 -11.15
C GLY A 211 9.68 22.33 -11.14
N ASP A 212 9.00 22.31 -12.28
CA ASP A 212 7.57 22.60 -12.43
C ASP A 212 6.72 21.33 -12.67
N ALA A 213 7.28 20.16 -12.42
CA ALA A 213 6.64 18.87 -12.61
C ALA A 213 6.67 18.01 -11.34
N TRP A 214 5.86 16.96 -11.33
CA TRP A 214 5.68 16.04 -10.21
C TRP A 214 5.85 14.59 -10.66
N ALA A 215 6.45 13.78 -9.80
CA ALA A 215 6.54 12.35 -9.97
C ALA A 215 6.14 11.63 -8.68
N LEU A 216 5.24 10.64 -8.77
CA LEU A 216 4.92 9.75 -7.68
C LEU A 216 5.46 8.37 -8.00
N VAL A 217 6.34 7.85 -7.16
CA VAL A 217 6.89 6.50 -7.28
C VAL A 217 6.23 5.59 -6.27
N SER A 218 5.81 4.40 -6.72
CA SER A 218 5.20 3.38 -5.87
C SER A 218 5.37 1.99 -6.47
N GLU A 219 4.70 1.01 -5.87
CA GLU A 219 4.58 -0.35 -6.37
C GLU A 219 3.14 -0.85 -6.28
N THR A 220 2.80 -1.86 -7.09
CA THR A 220 1.48 -2.51 -7.03
C THR A 220 1.55 -3.99 -7.40
N GLY A 221 0.51 -4.74 -7.08
CA GLY A 221 0.44 -6.18 -7.37
C GLY A 221 1.28 -7.05 -6.43
N VAL A 222 1.53 -6.57 -5.21
CA VAL A 222 2.19 -7.38 -4.16
C VAL A 222 1.15 -8.26 -3.49
N ASP A 223 1.45 -9.55 -3.42
CA ASP A 223 0.64 -10.59 -2.77
C ASP A 223 1.54 -11.64 -2.09
N SER A 224 0.99 -12.77 -1.70
CA SER A 224 1.71 -13.87 -1.03
C SER A 224 2.93 -14.41 -1.78
N ARG A 225 3.08 -14.10 -3.06
CA ARG A 225 4.17 -14.58 -3.93
C ARG A 225 5.43 -13.72 -3.85
N TYR A 226 5.37 -12.53 -3.23
CA TYR A 226 6.50 -11.61 -3.14
C TYR A 226 6.50 -10.85 -1.80
N CYS A 227 7.60 -10.16 -1.49
CA CYS A 227 7.62 -9.18 -0.39
C CYS A 227 7.20 -7.80 -0.90
N ALA A 228 6.75 -6.93 -0.02
CA ALA A 228 6.68 -5.52 -0.32
C ALA A 228 8.06 -4.86 -0.24
N SER A 229 8.20 -3.66 -0.77
CA SER A 229 9.47 -2.95 -0.82
C SER A 229 9.32 -1.47 -0.46
N ARG A 230 10.44 -0.79 -0.37
CA ARG A 230 10.57 0.64 -0.06
C ARG A 230 11.65 1.29 -0.93
N LEU A 231 11.80 2.61 -0.87
CA LEU A 231 12.95 3.30 -1.44
C LEU A 231 14.09 3.42 -0.41
N SER A 232 15.33 3.32 -0.89
CA SER A 232 16.52 3.65 -0.10
C SER A 232 16.56 5.13 0.28
N ASP A 233 17.48 5.52 1.17
CA ASP A 233 18.03 6.87 1.13
C ASP A 233 18.68 7.15 -0.22
N MET A 234 18.80 8.42 -0.60
CA MET A 234 19.48 8.81 -1.84
C MET A 234 20.92 8.28 -1.88
N LYS A 235 21.28 7.68 -3.00
CA LYS A 235 22.63 7.19 -3.30
C LYS A 235 23.27 8.04 -4.39
N GLY A 236 24.37 8.69 -4.10
CA GLY A 236 25.01 9.60 -5.06
C GLY A 236 24.21 10.89 -5.29
N ASP A 237 24.02 11.28 -6.55
CA ASP A 237 23.47 12.58 -6.95
C ASP A 237 22.02 12.49 -7.47
N GLY A 238 21.12 11.81 -6.79
CA GLY A 238 19.70 11.76 -7.17
C GLY A 238 19.12 10.35 -7.22
N LEU A 239 19.94 9.30 -7.12
CA LEU A 239 19.54 7.92 -7.23
C LEU A 239 18.91 7.39 -5.95
N TYR A 240 17.67 6.92 -6.05
CA TYR A 240 17.00 6.07 -5.08
C TYR A 240 16.87 4.66 -5.64
N THR A 241 17.03 3.63 -4.82
CA THR A 241 16.89 2.24 -5.24
C THR A 241 15.80 1.52 -4.45
N VAL A 242 15.20 0.52 -5.06
CA VAL A 242 14.29 -0.40 -4.36
C VAL A 242 15.08 -1.18 -3.31
N GLU A 243 14.54 -1.25 -2.09
CA GLU A 243 15.06 -2.07 -1.00
C GLU A 243 13.98 -3.00 -0.44
N PHE A 244 14.42 -4.20 -0.08
CA PHE A 244 13.60 -5.23 0.54
C PHE A 244 13.41 -4.96 2.04
N PRO A 245 12.49 -5.70 2.71
CA PRO A 245 12.26 -5.58 4.14
C PRO A 245 13.53 -5.75 4.98
N MET A 246 13.51 -5.23 6.19
CA MET A 246 14.60 -5.42 7.16
C MET A 246 14.56 -6.84 7.76
N ALA A 247 15.71 -7.37 8.09
CA ALA A 247 15.81 -8.72 8.67
C ALA A 247 15.09 -8.83 10.02
N GLU A 248 15.04 -7.74 10.77
CA GLU A 248 14.44 -7.62 12.10
C GLU A 248 12.91 -7.55 12.07
N GLU A 249 12.30 -7.20 10.95
CA GLU A 249 10.83 -7.16 10.82
C GLU A 249 10.20 -8.49 11.24
N ASN A 250 9.00 -8.44 11.81
CA ASN A 250 8.29 -9.61 12.32
C ASN A 250 9.15 -10.42 13.33
N ASN A 251 9.90 -9.69 14.18
CA ASN A 251 10.84 -10.25 15.17
C ASN A 251 11.82 -11.29 14.57
N GLY A 252 12.37 -10.98 13.39
CA GLY A 252 13.30 -11.85 12.68
C GLY A 252 12.67 -13.05 11.94
N ASN A 253 11.36 -13.24 12.03
CA ASN A 253 10.69 -14.35 11.35
C ASN A 253 10.47 -14.09 9.87
N GLY A 254 10.65 -15.13 9.06
CA GLY A 254 10.58 -15.05 7.60
C GLY A 254 11.86 -14.51 6.97
N THR A 255 12.00 -14.73 5.67
CA THR A 255 13.14 -14.22 4.88
C THR A 255 12.81 -12.86 4.27
N VAL A 256 13.85 -12.04 4.08
CA VAL A 256 13.75 -10.78 3.32
C VAL A 256 13.83 -11.00 1.81
N GLU A 257 14.26 -12.19 1.38
CA GLU A 257 14.44 -12.56 -0.02
C GLU A 257 13.19 -13.28 -0.54
N PRO A 258 12.36 -12.64 -1.36
CA PRO A 258 11.15 -13.28 -1.87
C PRO A 258 11.46 -14.44 -2.81
N ALA A 259 10.63 -15.47 -2.73
CA ALA A 259 10.70 -16.63 -3.61
C ALA A 259 9.34 -16.94 -4.21
N PHE A 260 9.32 -17.26 -5.51
CA PHE A 260 8.10 -17.57 -6.23
C PHE A 260 8.29 -18.64 -7.31
N ALA A 261 7.17 -19.19 -7.79
CA ALA A 261 7.15 -20.21 -8.83
C ALA A 261 7.48 -19.61 -10.21
N LEU A 262 8.16 -20.38 -11.04
CA LEU A 262 8.44 -20.07 -12.44
C LEU A 262 7.52 -20.87 -13.39
N PRO A 263 7.07 -20.27 -14.51
CA PRO A 263 7.28 -18.89 -14.90
C PRO A 263 6.53 -17.93 -13.98
N GLY A 264 7.08 -16.74 -13.77
CA GLY A 264 6.47 -15.77 -12.86
C GLY A 264 6.97 -14.36 -13.11
N ALA A 265 6.45 -13.42 -12.35
CA ALA A 265 6.82 -12.01 -12.44
C ALA A 265 6.95 -11.37 -11.05
N THR A 266 7.76 -10.32 -10.98
CA THR A 266 7.82 -9.44 -9.82
C THR A 266 6.57 -8.55 -9.74
N PRO A 267 6.30 -7.89 -8.61
CA PRO A 267 5.36 -6.78 -8.56
C PRO A 267 5.71 -5.67 -9.55
N TRP A 268 4.73 -4.84 -9.87
CA TRP A 268 4.92 -3.67 -10.70
C TRP A 268 5.58 -2.54 -9.91
N ARG A 269 6.57 -1.87 -10.52
CA ARG A 269 7.07 -0.56 -10.12
C ARG A 269 6.30 0.49 -10.92
N THR A 270 5.82 1.54 -10.26
CA THR A 270 4.97 2.55 -10.90
C THR A 270 5.56 3.94 -10.73
N ILE A 271 5.42 4.76 -11.78
CA ILE A 271 5.80 6.16 -11.80
C ILE A 271 4.63 6.92 -12.41
N THR A 272 4.02 7.82 -11.64
CA THR A 272 2.98 8.74 -12.16
C THR A 272 3.57 10.12 -12.32
N LEU A 273 3.36 10.76 -13.47
CA LEU A 273 3.99 12.02 -13.86
C LEU A 273 2.96 13.08 -14.26
N GLY A 274 3.27 14.35 -13.96
CA GLY A 274 2.46 15.46 -14.41
C GLY A 274 3.10 16.82 -14.19
N THR A 275 2.68 17.83 -14.95
CA THR A 275 3.03 19.25 -14.73
C THR A 275 2.11 19.92 -13.69
N SER A 276 1.28 19.13 -13.01
CA SER A 276 0.47 19.51 -11.87
C SER A 276 0.20 18.29 -11.01
N LEU A 277 -0.36 18.49 -9.82
CA LEU A 277 -0.78 17.40 -8.93
C LEU A 277 -2.04 16.66 -9.40
N LYS A 278 -2.76 17.16 -10.41
CA LYS A 278 -3.99 16.52 -10.90
C LYS A 278 -3.76 15.10 -11.39
N PRO A 279 -2.80 14.80 -12.30
CA PRO A 279 -2.52 13.41 -12.70
C PRO A 279 -2.11 12.52 -11.52
N ILE A 280 -1.41 13.07 -10.54
CA ILE A 280 -1.01 12.33 -9.34
C ILE A 280 -2.25 11.84 -8.56
N VAL A 281 -3.23 12.71 -8.33
CA VAL A 281 -4.47 12.35 -7.62
C VAL A 281 -5.35 11.42 -8.45
N GLU A 282 -5.41 11.62 -9.76
CA GLU A 282 -6.33 10.89 -10.66
C GLU A 282 -5.77 9.56 -11.18
N THR A 283 -4.50 9.22 -10.92
CA THR A 283 -3.91 7.99 -11.43
C THR A 283 -4.72 6.75 -11.03
N THR A 284 -4.82 5.81 -11.96
CA THR A 284 -5.42 4.49 -11.75
C THR A 284 -4.40 3.35 -11.84
N VAL A 285 -3.12 3.69 -12.08
CA VAL A 285 -2.04 2.71 -12.24
C VAL A 285 -1.91 1.69 -11.09
N PRO A 286 -2.27 2.02 -9.82
CA PRO A 286 -2.27 1.02 -8.76
C PRO A 286 -3.17 -0.19 -9.03
N TRP A 287 -4.21 -0.01 -9.86
CA TRP A 287 -5.20 -1.05 -10.15
C TRP A 287 -5.17 -1.55 -11.61
N ASP A 288 -4.62 -0.79 -12.56
CA ASP A 288 -4.73 -1.05 -14.00
C ASP A 288 -4.21 -2.43 -14.41
N TYR A 289 -3.13 -2.89 -13.77
CA TYR A 289 -2.42 -4.10 -14.19
C TYR A 289 -2.42 -5.23 -13.16
N VAL A 290 -3.33 -5.16 -12.19
CA VAL A 290 -3.56 -6.24 -11.22
C VAL A 290 -4.84 -7.00 -11.55
N GLU A 291 -4.90 -8.25 -11.12
CA GLU A 291 -6.04 -9.14 -11.34
C GLU A 291 -6.58 -9.63 -10.00
N ALA A 292 -7.86 -10.01 -9.98
CA ALA A 292 -8.46 -10.64 -8.82
C ALA A 292 -7.71 -11.92 -8.45
N ARG A 293 -7.41 -12.10 -7.17
CA ARG A 293 -6.74 -13.30 -6.66
C ARG A 293 -7.70 -14.48 -6.53
N TYR A 294 -8.97 -14.18 -6.33
CA TYR A 294 -10.08 -15.13 -6.32
C TYR A 294 -11.38 -14.40 -6.68
N GLU A 295 -12.33 -15.18 -7.16
CA GLU A 295 -13.72 -14.75 -7.35
C GLU A 295 -14.50 -15.00 -6.08
N THR A 296 -15.51 -14.17 -5.81
CA THR A 296 -16.40 -14.35 -4.66
C THR A 296 -17.86 -14.49 -5.10
N PRO A 297 -18.65 -15.39 -4.49
CA PRO A 297 -20.09 -15.42 -4.67
C PRO A 297 -20.81 -14.38 -3.80
N HIS A 298 -20.09 -13.68 -2.92
CA HIS A 298 -20.64 -12.78 -1.92
C HIS A 298 -20.80 -11.36 -2.45
N HIS A 299 -21.83 -10.69 -1.98
CA HIS A 299 -22.02 -9.26 -2.15
C HIS A 299 -21.69 -8.55 -0.84
N TYR A 300 -20.74 -7.62 -0.88
CA TYR A 300 -20.33 -6.82 0.26
C TYR A 300 -21.02 -5.47 0.25
N GLU A 301 -21.63 -5.10 1.37
CA GLU A 301 -22.29 -3.82 1.55
C GLU A 301 -21.37 -2.89 2.35
N TYR A 302 -21.31 -1.64 1.93
CA TYR A 302 -20.51 -0.61 2.58
C TYR A 302 -21.38 0.40 3.31
N GLY A 303 -20.78 1.20 4.20
CA GLY A 303 -21.57 2.18 4.95
C GLY A 303 -20.79 2.84 6.07
N LYS A 304 -21.52 3.56 6.90
CA LYS A 304 -20.97 4.29 8.04
C LYS A 304 -21.11 3.45 9.30
N GLY A 305 -20.19 3.66 10.24
CA GLY A 305 -20.21 3.00 11.54
C GLY A 305 -19.80 3.91 12.68
N THR A 306 -20.09 3.50 13.88
CA THR A 306 -19.57 4.10 15.11
C THR A 306 -18.45 3.23 15.68
N TRP A 307 -17.53 3.86 16.40
CA TRP A 307 -16.38 3.22 16.99
C TRP A 307 -16.09 3.83 18.37
N SER A 308 -16.39 3.09 19.43
CA SER A 308 -16.31 3.61 20.80
C SER A 308 -14.88 3.88 21.26
N TRP A 309 -13.97 3.00 20.90
CA TRP A 309 -12.58 3.03 21.35
C TRP A 309 -11.87 4.34 20.98
N ILE A 310 -12.15 4.90 19.81
CA ILE A 310 -11.45 6.08 19.32
C ILE A 310 -11.53 7.30 20.26
N VAL A 311 -12.59 7.42 21.07
CA VAL A 311 -12.77 8.49 22.05
C VAL A 311 -12.83 7.97 23.49
N TRP A 312 -13.49 6.83 23.72
CA TRP A 312 -13.68 6.30 25.07
C TRP A 312 -12.63 5.28 25.49
N GLN A 313 -11.79 4.84 24.57
CA GLN A 313 -10.67 3.90 24.72
C GLN A 313 -11.10 2.54 25.30
N ASP A 314 -10.16 1.74 25.78
CA ASP A 314 -10.34 0.36 26.26
C ASP A 314 -11.48 0.21 27.28
N ASN A 315 -11.72 1.20 28.13
CA ASN A 315 -12.79 1.17 29.12
C ASN A 315 -14.19 1.11 28.50
N SER A 316 -14.34 1.45 27.23
CA SER A 316 -15.62 1.35 26.51
C SER A 316 -15.92 -0.05 26.00
N ILE A 317 -14.94 -0.95 26.01
CA ILE A 317 -15.14 -2.32 25.52
C ILE A 317 -15.75 -3.17 26.64
N ASN A 318 -17.03 -2.97 26.82
CA ASN A 318 -17.92 -3.70 27.73
C ASN A 318 -19.33 -3.74 27.11
N TYR A 319 -20.15 -4.67 27.55
CA TYR A 319 -21.47 -4.92 26.96
C TYR A 319 -22.36 -3.66 26.97
N GLU A 320 -22.44 -2.96 28.09
CA GLU A 320 -23.34 -1.83 28.31
C GLU A 320 -22.97 -0.62 27.44
N ASP A 321 -21.68 -0.31 27.29
CA ASP A 321 -21.23 0.79 26.45
C ASP A 321 -21.39 0.44 24.96
N GLN A 322 -21.17 -0.82 24.58
CA GLN A 322 -21.41 -1.24 23.18
C GLN A 322 -22.90 -1.18 22.82
N VAL A 323 -23.82 -1.48 23.74
CA VAL A 323 -25.27 -1.25 23.53
C VAL A 323 -25.55 0.22 23.22
N LYS A 324 -24.91 1.17 23.94
CA LYS A 324 -25.06 2.61 23.67
C LYS A 324 -24.57 2.99 22.26
N TYR A 325 -23.47 2.40 21.82
CA TYR A 325 -22.92 2.66 20.47
C TYR A 325 -23.73 2.03 19.35
N ILE A 326 -24.33 0.86 19.57
CA ILE A 326 -25.32 0.27 18.65
C ILE A 326 -26.54 1.21 18.53
N GLN A 327 -27.06 1.72 19.65
CA GLN A 327 -28.17 2.69 19.66
C GLN A 327 -27.78 4.00 18.98
N LEU A 328 -26.53 4.46 19.15
CA LEU A 328 -26.01 5.63 18.47
C LEU A 328 -25.97 5.40 16.95
N SER A 329 -25.44 4.24 16.47
CA SER A 329 -25.44 3.88 15.06
C SER A 329 -26.86 3.88 14.49
N LYS A 330 -27.82 3.27 15.19
CA LYS A 330 -29.23 3.28 14.80
C LYS A 330 -29.80 4.70 14.67
N ALA A 331 -29.58 5.53 15.69
CA ALA A 331 -30.10 6.90 15.72
C ALA A 331 -29.51 7.78 14.59
N MET A 332 -28.25 7.51 14.20
CA MET A 332 -27.58 8.17 13.08
C MET A 332 -27.93 7.58 11.70
N GLY A 333 -28.66 6.48 11.65
CA GLY A 333 -28.89 5.72 10.41
C GLY A 333 -27.61 5.09 9.85
N PHE A 334 -26.66 4.76 10.73
CA PHE A 334 -25.41 4.09 10.37
C PHE A 334 -25.61 2.58 10.35
N LYS A 335 -24.91 1.93 9.42
CA LYS A 335 -25.03 0.50 9.20
C LYS A 335 -24.23 -0.33 10.18
N TYR A 336 -23.13 0.19 10.71
CA TYR A 336 -22.14 -0.59 11.44
C TYR A 336 -21.83 -0.03 12.83
N VAL A 337 -21.34 -0.92 13.69
CA VAL A 337 -20.59 -0.61 14.90
C VAL A 337 -19.31 -1.45 14.89
N LEU A 338 -18.18 -0.80 15.18
CA LEU A 338 -16.90 -1.47 15.40
C LEU A 338 -16.66 -1.66 16.88
N ILE A 339 -16.55 -2.93 17.31
CA ILE A 339 -16.20 -3.32 18.68
C ILE A 339 -14.72 -3.70 18.68
N ASP A 340 -13.93 -2.91 19.39
CA ASP A 340 -12.47 -2.93 19.35
C ASP A 340 -11.85 -3.98 20.30
N ASN A 341 -10.54 -3.93 20.51
CA ASN A 341 -9.72 -4.85 21.30
C ASN A 341 -10.31 -5.15 22.71
N TRP A 342 -9.88 -6.24 23.34
CA TRP A 342 -10.35 -6.71 24.65
C TRP A 342 -11.80 -7.23 24.71
N TRP A 343 -12.52 -7.33 23.59
CA TRP A 343 -13.88 -7.84 23.61
C TRP A 343 -13.96 -9.31 24.05
N ASP A 344 -12.93 -10.09 23.80
CA ASP A 344 -12.83 -11.51 24.16
C ASP A 344 -12.78 -11.72 25.68
N THR A 345 -12.09 -10.87 26.39
CA THR A 345 -11.95 -10.92 27.86
C THR A 345 -13.03 -10.13 28.60
N ASN A 346 -13.43 -8.97 28.08
CA ASN A 346 -14.34 -8.08 28.77
C ASN A 346 -15.83 -8.42 28.52
N ILE A 347 -16.14 -9.00 27.35
CA ILE A 347 -17.50 -9.38 26.95
C ILE A 347 -17.60 -10.91 26.85
N GLY A 348 -16.66 -11.56 26.17
CA GLY A 348 -16.64 -13.00 25.91
C GLY A 348 -17.55 -13.44 24.76
N GLU A 349 -17.28 -14.61 24.21
CA GLU A 349 -17.93 -15.10 22.98
C GLU A 349 -19.45 -15.26 23.09
N GLU A 350 -19.95 -15.77 24.22
CA GLU A 350 -21.38 -16.00 24.44
C GLU A 350 -22.15 -14.68 24.45
N LYS A 351 -21.73 -13.72 25.28
CA LYS A 351 -22.34 -12.39 25.32
C LYS A 351 -22.11 -11.58 24.04
N MET A 352 -21.01 -11.82 23.33
CA MET A 352 -20.78 -11.19 22.03
C MET A 352 -21.82 -11.70 21.01
N ALA A 353 -22.15 -12.98 21.00
CA ALA A 353 -23.21 -13.50 20.13
C ALA A 353 -24.58 -12.88 20.45
N GLU A 354 -24.88 -12.66 21.74
CA GLU A 354 -26.09 -11.93 22.17
C GLU A 354 -26.06 -10.47 21.68
N LEU A 355 -24.91 -9.80 21.81
CA LEU A 355 -24.73 -8.41 21.40
C LEU A 355 -24.87 -8.22 19.89
N VAL A 356 -24.31 -9.13 19.08
CA VAL A 356 -24.47 -9.13 17.62
C VAL A 356 -25.94 -9.32 17.23
N LYS A 357 -26.64 -10.26 17.86
CA LYS A 357 -28.08 -10.46 17.66
C LYS A 357 -28.88 -9.22 18.03
N TYR A 358 -28.53 -8.57 19.14
CA TYR A 358 -29.14 -7.29 19.53
C TYR A 358 -28.90 -6.22 18.48
N ALA A 359 -27.65 -6.04 18.01
CA ALA A 359 -27.32 -5.06 16.99
C ALA A 359 -28.15 -5.27 15.71
N GLN A 360 -28.25 -6.51 15.24
CA GLN A 360 -29.07 -6.87 14.06
C GLN A 360 -30.56 -6.54 14.28
N SER A 361 -31.09 -6.76 15.48
CA SER A 361 -32.47 -6.36 15.81
C SER A 361 -32.70 -4.85 15.74
N GLN A 362 -31.63 -4.07 15.87
CA GLN A 362 -31.63 -2.61 15.70
C GLN A 362 -31.33 -2.15 14.26
N GLY A 363 -31.11 -3.08 13.33
CA GLY A 363 -30.70 -2.77 11.95
C GLY A 363 -29.24 -2.35 11.82
N VAL A 364 -28.40 -2.73 12.78
CA VAL A 364 -26.97 -2.43 12.83
C VAL A 364 -26.16 -3.70 12.75
N ASP A 365 -25.17 -3.76 11.88
CA ASP A 365 -24.23 -4.86 11.75
C ASP A 365 -22.92 -4.59 12.53
N VAL A 366 -22.17 -5.66 12.79
CA VAL A 366 -20.99 -5.60 13.69
C VAL A 366 -19.70 -5.90 12.93
N PHE A 367 -18.68 -5.11 13.21
CA PHE A 367 -17.27 -5.41 12.98
C PHE A 367 -16.59 -5.74 14.30
N LEU A 368 -15.71 -6.74 14.30
CA LEU A 368 -14.91 -7.13 15.46
C LEU A 368 -13.43 -6.90 15.21
N TRP A 369 -12.73 -6.47 16.24
CA TRP A 369 -11.28 -6.28 16.21
C TRP A 369 -10.53 -7.58 16.53
N TYR A 370 -9.39 -7.80 15.87
CA TYR A 370 -8.44 -8.88 16.12
C TYR A 370 -7.00 -8.37 15.99
N SER A 371 -6.09 -8.90 16.80
CA SER A 371 -4.65 -8.78 16.52
C SER A 371 -4.24 -9.75 15.42
N SER A 372 -3.44 -9.30 14.45
CA SER A 372 -2.78 -10.18 13.48
C SER A 372 -1.64 -10.94 14.12
N SER A 373 -1.07 -10.38 15.19
CA SER A 373 0.08 -10.91 15.90
C SER A 373 -0.27 -12.17 16.70
N GLY A 374 0.74 -12.74 17.22
CA GLY A 374 0.65 -13.85 18.15
C GLY A 374 1.90 -13.84 19.00
N TRP A 375 2.88 -14.61 18.58
CA TRP A 375 4.10 -14.95 19.30
C TRP A 375 5.30 -14.02 18.99
N TRP A 376 5.15 -13.03 18.12
CA TRP A 376 6.28 -12.23 17.63
C TRP A 376 6.41 -10.83 18.25
N ASN A 377 5.46 -10.42 19.08
CA ASN A 377 5.51 -9.16 19.83
C ASN A 377 4.89 -9.28 21.23
N ASP A 378 4.92 -8.19 22.00
CA ASP A 378 4.45 -8.13 23.38
C ASP A 378 3.04 -7.55 23.53
N ILE A 379 2.21 -7.66 22.50
CA ILE A 379 0.83 -7.16 22.53
C ILE A 379 -0.01 -8.00 23.48
N GLU A 380 -0.76 -7.32 24.36
CA GLU A 380 -1.68 -7.94 25.29
C GLU A 380 -3.14 -7.87 24.79
N GLN A 381 -3.44 -6.93 23.90
CA GLN A 381 -4.78 -6.70 23.40
C GLN A 381 -5.29 -7.92 22.63
N GLY A 382 -6.38 -8.47 23.16
CA GLY A 382 -7.07 -9.62 22.58
C GLY A 382 -8.20 -9.24 21.60
N PRO A 383 -8.62 -10.21 20.77
CA PRO A 383 -8.09 -11.58 20.63
C PRO A 383 -6.72 -11.65 19.96
N ILE A 384 -5.77 -12.30 20.61
CA ILE A 384 -4.44 -12.62 20.08
C ILE A 384 -4.33 -14.11 19.74
N ASN A 385 -3.33 -14.50 18.94
CA ASN A 385 -3.10 -15.89 18.52
C ASN A 385 -4.29 -16.55 17.79
N VAL A 386 -5.18 -15.74 17.22
CA VAL A 386 -6.31 -16.21 16.40
C VAL A 386 -5.96 -16.06 14.92
N MET A 387 -5.64 -14.86 14.48
CA MET A 387 -5.38 -14.61 13.05
C MET A 387 -4.07 -15.25 12.57
N SER A 388 -3.09 -15.41 13.43
CA SER A 388 -1.80 -16.05 13.13
C SER A 388 -1.88 -17.60 13.11
N ASP A 389 -2.85 -18.21 13.78
CA ASP A 389 -3.07 -19.67 13.77
C ASP A 389 -4.11 -20.03 12.69
N PRO A 390 -3.74 -20.73 11.62
CA PRO A 390 -4.66 -21.04 10.54
C PRO A 390 -5.86 -21.91 10.95
N ILE A 391 -5.74 -22.71 12.00
CA ILE A 391 -6.84 -23.54 12.49
C ILE A 391 -7.81 -22.69 13.29
N LYS A 392 -7.32 -21.94 14.27
CA LYS A 392 -8.15 -21.02 15.07
C LYS A 392 -8.80 -19.97 14.19
N ARG A 393 -8.06 -19.36 13.26
CA ARG A 393 -8.61 -18.36 12.33
C ARG A 393 -9.83 -18.90 11.59
N LYS A 394 -9.75 -20.10 11.01
CA LYS A 394 -10.90 -20.73 10.33
C LYS A 394 -12.06 -21.06 11.27
N GLN A 395 -11.78 -21.45 12.51
CA GLN A 395 -12.81 -21.69 13.52
C GLN A 395 -13.55 -20.39 13.87
N TYR A 396 -12.79 -19.31 14.11
CA TYR A 396 -13.37 -18.01 14.45
C TYR A 396 -14.10 -17.36 13.27
N MET A 397 -13.59 -17.49 12.03
CA MET A 397 -14.30 -16.99 10.83
C MET A 397 -15.68 -17.69 10.69
N ARG A 398 -15.75 -19.01 10.89
CA ARG A 398 -17.02 -19.74 10.88
C ARG A 398 -17.94 -19.30 12.01
N TRP A 399 -17.42 -19.15 13.22
CA TRP A 399 -18.18 -18.67 14.36
C TRP A 399 -18.75 -17.26 14.10
N MET A 400 -17.94 -16.35 13.61
CA MET A 400 -18.38 -15.00 13.26
C MET A 400 -19.48 -14.99 12.21
N ASN A 401 -19.34 -15.80 11.15
CA ASN A 401 -20.39 -15.96 10.15
C ASN A 401 -21.69 -16.49 10.77
N LEU A 402 -21.60 -17.51 11.62
CA LEU A 402 -22.77 -18.11 12.29
C LEU A 402 -23.53 -17.12 13.19
N ILE A 403 -22.84 -16.26 13.91
CA ILE A 403 -23.46 -15.24 14.77
C ILE A 403 -23.85 -13.97 14.00
N GLY A 404 -23.40 -13.81 12.74
CA GLY A 404 -23.81 -12.73 11.84
C GLY A 404 -22.89 -11.51 11.82
N VAL A 405 -21.64 -11.60 12.27
CA VAL A 405 -20.60 -10.57 12.10
C VAL A 405 -20.33 -10.33 10.61
N LYS A 406 -20.19 -9.09 10.19
CA LYS A 406 -20.02 -8.69 8.78
C LYS A 406 -18.62 -8.28 8.39
N GLY A 407 -17.78 -7.97 9.36
CA GLY A 407 -16.42 -7.59 9.07
C GLY A 407 -15.50 -7.69 10.28
N ILE A 408 -14.21 -7.58 10.01
CA ILE A 408 -13.18 -7.52 11.04
C ILE A 408 -12.23 -6.36 10.77
N LYS A 409 -11.71 -5.76 11.84
CA LYS A 409 -10.53 -4.93 11.86
C LYS A 409 -9.37 -5.79 12.36
N VAL A 410 -8.32 -5.95 11.56
CA VAL A 410 -7.14 -6.72 11.95
C VAL A 410 -5.94 -5.78 12.06
N ASP A 411 -5.27 -5.81 13.20
CA ASP A 411 -4.29 -4.82 13.60
C ASP A 411 -2.90 -5.44 13.86
N PHE A 412 -1.85 -4.59 13.82
CA PHE A 412 -0.48 -4.87 14.28
C PHE A 412 0.32 -5.86 13.45
N PHE A 413 0.45 -5.59 12.14
CA PHE A 413 1.33 -6.35 11.26
C PHE A 413 2.78 -5.84 11.36
N GLY A 414 3.74 -6.69 11.56
CA GLY A 414 5.12 -6.32 11.88
C GLY A 414 6.05 -6.15 10.69
N GLY A 415 5.59 -5.65 9.55
CA GLY A 415 6.44 -5.35 8.40
C GLY A 415 5.96 -5.88 7.06
N ASP A 416 6.89 -6.03 6.11
CA ASP A 416 6.64 -6.20 4.69
C ASP A 416 7.25 -7.48 4.07
N LYS A 417 7.77 -8.39 4.89
CA LYS A 417 8.30 -9.66 4.41
C LYS A 417 7.25 -10.48 3.66
N GLN A 418 7.67 -11.36 2.78
CA GLN A 418 6.78 -12.27 2.06
C GLN A 418 5.88 -13.08 3.00
N GLU A 419 6.39 -13.45 4.17
CA GLU A 419 5.61 -14.12 5.22
C GLU A 419 4.43 -13.27 5.69
N THR A 420 4.65 -11.97 5.89
CA THR A 420 3.59 -11.01 6.25
C THR A 420 2.58 -10.85 5.11
N MET A 421 3.03 -10.77 3.85
CA MET A 421 2.12 -10.72 2.69
C MET A 421 1.25 -11.99 2.59
N ARG A 422 1.81 -13.17 2.89
CA ARG A 422 1.03 -14.41 3.00
C ARG A 422 -0.01 -14.34 4.09
N HIS A 423 0.33 -13.75 5.21
CA HIS A 423 -0.59 -13.60 6.33
C HIS A 423 -1.79 -12.72 5.97
N TYR A 424 -1.57 -11.57 5.31
CA TYR A 424 -2.63 -10.73 4.76
C TYR A 424 -3.56 -11.52 3.81
N GLU A 425 -2.99 -12.20 2.82
CA GLU A 425 -3.78 -12.94 1.82
C GLU A 425 -4.55 -14.11 2.45
N GLN A 426 -3.98 -14.81 3.43
CA GLN A 426 -4.66 -15.88 4.14
C GLN A 426 -5.83 -15.39 4.99
N ILE A 427 -5.69 -14.24 5.65
CA ILE A 427 -6.78 -13.62 6.41
C ILE A 427 -7.91 -13.22 5.44
N LEU A 428 -7.57 -12.57 4.33
CA LEU A 428 -8.55 -12.15 3.31
C LEU A 428 -9.30 -13.35 2.72
N SER A 429 -8.58 -14.39 2.31
CA SER A 429 -9.18 -15.60 1.72
C SER A 429 -10.09 -16.35 2.71
N ASP A 430 -9.60 -16.59 3.95
CA ASP A 430 -10.41 -17.27 4.98
C ASP A 430 -11.64 -16.43 5.39
N ALA A 431 -11.54 -15.10 5.36
CA ALA A 431 -12.64 -14.19 5.63
C ALA A 431 -13.68 -14.19 4.49
N ASP A 432 -13.24 -14.20 3.23
CA ASP A 432 -14.14 -14.27 2.07
C ASP A 432 -14.94 -15.57 2.06
N ASP A 433 -14.31 -16.71 2.35
CA ASP A 433 -14.98 -18.01 2.52
C ASP A 433 -16.14 -17.97 3.53
N ASN A 434 -16.14 -17.00 4.44
CA ASN A 434 -17.11 -16.81 5.50
C ASN A 434 -17.92 -15.50 5.39
N HIS A 435 -17.92 -14.85 4.22
CA HIS A 435 -18.67 -13.62 3.95
C HIS A 435 -18.33 -12.47 4.93
N ILE A 436 -17.04 -12.28 5.21
CA ILE A 436 -16.52 -11.30 6.16
C ILE A 436 -15.63 -10.30 5.42
N MET A 437 -15.90 -9.01 5.61
CA MET A 437 -15.05 -7.91 5.14
C MET A 437 -13.85 -7.70 6.05
N VAL A 438 -12.75 -7.14 5.52
CA VAL A 438 -11.54 -6.93 6.28
C VAL A 438 -11.02 -5.49 6.13
N ILE A 439 -10.77 -4.84 7.27
CA ILE A 439 -10.02 -3.59 7.41
C ILE A 439 -8.70 -3.90 8.09
N PHE A 440 -7.60 -3.33 7.59
CA PHE A 440 -6.28 -3.48 8.19
C PHE A 440 -5.82 -2.20 8.89
N HIS A 441 -5.27 -2.36 10.10
CA HIS A 441 -4.60 -1.33 10.89
C HIS A 441 -3.18 -1.77 11.27
N GLY A 442 -2.34 -0.83 11.74
CA GLY A 442 -0.95 -1.14 12.05
C GLY A 442 -0.29 -1.94 10.92
N CYS A 443 -0.46 -1.52 9.68
CA CYS A 443 -0.37 -2.38 8.50
C CYS A 443 0.45 -1.75 7.37
N THR A 444 0.68 -2.53 6.32
CA THR A 444 1.25 -2.06 5.06
C THR A 444 0.23 -1.29 4.20
N ILE A 445 0.74 -0.54 3.20
CA ILE A 445 -0.10 0.14 2.20
C ILE A 445 -0.81 -0.87 1.28
N PRO A 446 -2.00 -0.52 0.74
CA PRO A 446 -2.62 -1.30 -0.32
C PRO A 446 -1.78 -1.20 -1.61
N ARG A 447 -1.78 -2.29 -2.37
CA ARG A 447 -1.05 -2.40 -3.62
C ARG A 447 -1.93 -2.98 -4.72
N GLY A 448 -3.04 -2.27 -4.99
CA GLY A 448 -4.08 -2.72 -5.90
C GLY A 448 -5.08 -3.67 -5.24
N TRP A 449 -5.07 -3.80 -3.92
CA TRP A 449 -5.85 -4.79 -3.17
C TRP A 449 -7.35 -4.62 -3.31
N GLU A 450 -7.85 -3.41 -3.56
CA GLU A 450 -9.27 -3.17 -3.85
C GLU A 450 -9.76 -3.93 -5.09
N ARG A 451 -8.87 -4.21 -6.05
CA ARG A 451 -9.19 -5.01 -7.24
C ARG A 451 -8.81 -6.48 -7.06
N MET A 452 -7.78 -6.76 -6.25
CA MET A 452 -7.24 -8.11 -6.06
C MET A 452 -8.11 -8.95 -5.11
N TYR A 453 -8.73 -8.33 -4.10
CA TYR A 453 -9.45 -9.04 -3.03
C TYR A 453 -10.85 -8.44 -2.83
N PRO A 454 -11.92 -9.18 -3.17
CA PRO A 454 -13.29 -8.65 -3.16
C PRO A 454 -13.77 -8.15 -1.79
N ASN A 455 -13.33 -8.77 -0.70
CA ASN A 455 -13.70 -8.46 0.68
C ASN A 455 -12.73 -7.52 1.41
N TYR A 456 -11.67 -7.06 0.75
CA TYR A 456 -10.78 -6.03 1.29
C TYR A 456 -11.50 -4.68 1.31
N VAL A 457 -11.57 -4.02 2.45
CA VAL A 457 -12.22 -2.72 2.63
C VAL A 457 -11.24 -1.58 2.53
N GLY A 458 -10.15 -1.64 3.27
CA GLY A 458 -9.14 -0.60 3.29
C GLY A 458 -8.04 -0.87 4.30
N SER A 459 -7.00 -0.05 4.25
CA SER A 459 -5.88 -0.07 5.19
C SER A 459 -5.67 1.32 5.77
N GLU A 460 -5.28 1.39 7.03
CA GLU A 460 -4.77 2.61 7.66
C GLU A 460 -3.46 3.03 6.98
N ALA A 461 -2.35 2.42 7.34
CA ALA A 461 -1.02 2.65 6.78
C ALA A 461 -0.68 4.14 6.58
N VAL A 462 -0.92 4.94 7.59
CA VAL A 462 -0.73 6.39 7.65
C VAL A 462 -0.77 6.84 9.11
N LEU A 463 -0.18 7.99 9.42
CA LEU A 463 -0.41 8.63 10.73
C LEU A 463 -1.84 9.17 10.78
N ALA A 464 -2.77 8.33 11.24
CA ALA A 464 -4.20 8.54 11.16
C ALA A 464 -4.73 9.51 12.23
N SER A 465 -6.00 9.90 12.10
CA SER A 465 -6.67 10.86 12.99
C SER A 465 -6.77 10.37 14.45
N GLU A 466 -6.70 9.06 14.71
CA GLU A 466 -6.70 8.54 16.08
C GLU A 466 -5.57 9.12 16.95
N ASN A 467 -4.45 9.51 16.32
CA ASN A 467 -3.31 10.14 16.98
C ASN A 467 -3.67 11.47 17.65
N ILE A 468 -4.77 12.10 17.28
CA ILE A 468 -5.31 13.30 17.95
C ILE A 468 -5.68 12.99 19.41
N TYR A 469 -6.12 11.76 19.69
CA TYR A 469 -6.40 11.34 21.06
C TYR A 469 -5.14 11.33 21.93
N PHE A 470 -4.02 10.92 21.37
CA PHE A 470 -2.76 10.72 22.11
C PHE A 470 -1.89 11.98 22.19
N SER A 471 -2.00 12.90 21.21
CA SER A 471 -1.10 14.04 21.10
C SER A 471 -1.81 15.31 20.64
N GLN A 472 -1.64 16.41 21.38
CA GLN A 472 -2.04 17.74 20.93
C GLN A 472 -1.25 18.15 19.67
N GLY A 473 0.03 17.75 19.58
CA GLY A 473 0.85 18.01 18.40
C GLY A 473 0.30 17.34 17.13
N ALA A 474 -0.32 16.17 17.25
CA ALA A 474 -1.03 15.54 16.15
C ALA A 474 -2.27 16.36 15.74
N ALA A 475 -3.08 16.77 16.72
CA ALA A 475 -4.24 17.65 16.47
C ALA A 475 -3.86 18.99 15.82
N ASP A 476 -2.71 19.55 16.17
CA ASP A 476 -2.22 20.81 15.60
C ASP A 476 -1.76 20.67 14.15
N LYS A 477 -1.34 19.48 13.72
CA LYS A 477 -0.84 19.17 12.37
C LYS A 477 -1.89 18.56 11.45
N GLU A 478 -2.98 18.04 11.97
CA GLU A 478 -3.98 17.25 11.24
C GLU A 478 -4.43 17.91 9.94
N ALA A 479 -4.75 19.21 9.99
CA ALA A 479 -5.23 19.93 8.81
C ALA A 479 -4.21 19.91 7.65
N LYS A 480 -2.92 20.02 7.96
CA LYS A 480 -1.84 19.97 6.98
C LYS A 480 -1.66 18.55 6.44
N ASP A 481 -1.61 17.57 7.33
CA ASP A 481 -1.41 16.17 6.97
C ASP A 481 -2.59 15.65 6.13
N ALA A 482 -3.83 15.93 6.56
CA ALA A 482 -5.05 15.57 5.83
C ALA A 482 -5.12 16.20 4.43
N ALA A 483 -4.65 17.46 4.28
CA ALA A 483 -4.56 18.11 2.96
C ALA A 483 -3.46 17.53 2.07
N THR A 484 -2.50 16.79 2.63
CA THR A 484 -1.38 16.19 1.90
C THR A 484 -1.68 14.76 1.44
N HIS A 485 -2.45 13.99 2.22
CA HIS A 485 -2.78 12.60 1.93
C HIS A 485 -3.30 12.35 0.50
N PRO A 486 -4.18 13.19 -0.09
CA PRO A 486 -4.68 12.98 -1.46
C PRO A 486 -3.59 12.93 -2.53
N PHE A 487 -2.42 13.50 -2.26
CA PHE A 487 -1.30 13.57 -3.20
C PHE A 487 -0.21 12.52 -2.93
N ILE A 488 -0.30 11.80 -1.83
CA ILE A 488 0.69 10.77 -1.45
C ILE A 488 -0.05 9.47 -1.11
N ARG A 489 -0.33 9.20 0.18
CA ARG A 489 -0.85 7.90 0.64
C ARG A 489 -2.18 7.51 -0.01
N ASN A 490 -3.11 8.44 -0.16
CA ASN A 490 -4.43 8.14 -0.69
C ASN A 490 -4.46 7.98 -2.24
N THR A 491 -3.37 8.33 -2.93
CA THR A 491 -3.26 8.12 -4.39
C THR A 491 -3.33 6.66 -4.78
N ILE A 492 -2.81 5.78 -3.92
CA ILE A 492 -2.59 4.36 -4.20
C ILE A 492 -3.68 3.44 -3.66
N GLY A 493 -4.70 3.96 -2.99
CA GLY A 493 -5.79 3.14 -2.47
C GLY A 493 -6.61 3.81 -1.38
N CYS A 494 -7.74 3.19 -1.07
CA CYS A 494 -8.61 3.60 0.03
C CYS A 494 -7.82 3.73 1.33
N MET A 495 -8.11 4.78 2.10
CA MET A 495 -7.40 5.06 3.33
C MET A 495 -8.38 5.07 4.50
N GLU A 496 -8.23 4.11 5.41
CA GLU A 496 -8.90 4.14 6.68
C GLU A 496 -8.15 5.13 7.59
N PHE A 497 -8.74 6.31 7.82
CA PHE A 497 -8.06 7.42 8.49
C PHE A 497 -8.30 7.44 10.01
N GLY A 498 -8.90 6.39 10.56
CA GLY A 498 -9.07 6.20 12.01
C GLY A 498 -10.29 6.85 12.63
N GLY A 499 -11.11 7.56 11.90
CA GLY A 499 -12.38 8.11 12.37
C GLY A 499 -12.56 9.59 12.05
N CYS A 500 -13.81 9.97 11.84
CA CYS A 500 -14.24 11.34 11.65
C CYS A 500 -14.60 11.94 13.02
N PHE A 501 -13.76 12.81 13.55
CA PHE A 501 -13.97 13.43 14.86
C PHE A 501 -14.97 14.59 14.80
N MET A 502 -16.10 14.45 15.52
CA MET A 502 -17.06 15.54 15.69
C MET A 502 -16.93 16.22 17.05
N ASN A 503 -16.26 15.59 18.01
CA ASN A 503 -15.96 16.20 19.30
C ASN A 503 -14.83 17.23 19.15
N ARG A 504 -14.96 18.37 19.82
CA ARG A 504 -13.89 19.37 19.90
C ARG A 504 -12.81 18.97 20.90
N HIS A 505 -13.22 18.40 22.03
CA HIS A 505 -12.32 17.87 23.04
C HIS A 505 -12.32 16.35 22.98
N ILE A 506 -11.15 15.77 22.83
CA ILE A 506 -11.01 14.35 22.54
C ILE A 506 -10.94 13.56 23.85
N ARG A 507 -12.07 13.49 24.53
CA ARG A 507 -12.30 12.73 25.75
C ARG A 507 -13.80 12.46 25.94
N LYS A 508 -14.12 11.44 26.72
CA LYS A 508 -15.51 11.13 27.13
C LYS A 508 -16.15 12.37 27.72
N GLY A 509 -17.37 12.71 27.31
CA GLY A 509 -18.09 13.91 27.72
C GLY A 509 -17.69 15.19 26.99
N ASN A 510 -16.84 15.10 25.95
CA ASN A 510 -16.37 16.25 25.16
C ASN A 510 -15.79 17.38 26.00
N ARG A 511 -15.03 17.03 27.04
CA ARG A 511 -14.41 17.99 27.99
C ARG A 511 -13.00 17.54 28.35
N GLY A 512 -12.03 18.47 28.27
CA GLY A 512 -10.63 18.16 28.52
C GLY A 512 -10.00 17.28 27.44
N GLY A 513 -8.79 16.79 27.69
CA GLY A 513 -7.99 16.08 26.67
C GLY A 513 -7.47 17.01 25.58
N ASN A 514 -7.00 16.42 24.48
CA ASN A 514 -6.54 17.18 23.33
C ASN A 514 -7.71 17.90 22.64
N THR A 515 -7.39 19.01 21.99
CA THR A 515 -8.38 19.85 21.32
C THR A 515 -8.19 19.77 19.82
N ARG A 516 -9.20 19.27 19.11
CA ARG A 516 -9.26 19.30 17.65
C ARG A 516 -9.21 20.74 17.14
N LYS A 517 -8.38 21.00 16.11
CA LYS A 517 -8.19 22.34 15.51
C LYS A 517 -8.96 22.51 14.20
N THR A 518 -9.28 21.42 13.53
CA THR A 518 -10.07 21.38 12.29
C THR A 518 -11.54 21.76 12.53
N SER A 519 -12.23 22.15 11.48
CA SER A 519 -13.69 22.39 11.52
C SER A 519 -14.45 21.07 11.29
N ASP A 520 -15.72 21.03 11.66
CA ASP A 520 -16.60 19.88 11.39
C ASP A 520 -16.72 19.60 9.89
N CYS A 521 -16.74 20.66 9.06
CA CYS A 521 -16.74 20.50 7.59
C CYS A 521 -15.45 19.85 7.09
N HIS A 522 -14.31 20.16 7.69
CA HIS A 522 -13.02 19.52 7.36
C HIS A 522 -13.07 18.03 7.67
N GLU A 523 -13.52 17.66 8.86
CA GLU A 523 -13.66 16.26 9.27
C GLU A 523 -14.58 15.47 8.33
N LEU A 524 -15.74 16.03 7.99
CA LEU A 524 -16.66 15.40 7.05
C LEU A 524 -16.07 15.27 5.63
N ALA A 525 -15.23 16.22 5.22
CA ALA A 525 -14.56 16.15 3.92
C ALA A 525 -13.56 14.99 3.85
N THR A 526 -12.89 14.63 4.94
CA THR A 526 -11.96 13.48 4.98
C THR A 526 -12.67 12.17 4.66
N CYS A 527 -13.92 11.99 5.11
CA CYS A 527 -14.73 10.82 4.80
C CYS A 527 -14.97 10.63 3.29
N ILE A 528 -15.06 11.74 2.54
CA ILE A 528 -15.27 11.71 1.09
C ILE A 528 -13.94 11.55 0.37
N LEU A 529 -12.93 12.34 0.77
CA LEU A 529 -11.64 12.40 0.07
C LEU A 529 -10.84 11.11 0.16
N PHE A 530 -10.87 10.44 1.33
CA PHE A 530 -10.03 9.26 1.56
C PHE A 530 -10.67 7.94 1.11
N GLN A 531 -11.94 7.99 0.70
CA GLN A 531 -12.64 6.95 -0.08
C GLN A 531 -12.69 5.58 0.60
N ASN A 532 -12.54 5.51 1.94
CA ASN A 532 -12.75 4.24 2.63
C ASN A 532 -14.25 3.87 2.59
N PRO A 533 -14.62 2.70 2.06
CA PRO A 533 -16.04 2.37 1.84
C PRO A 533 -16.79 2.07 3.15
N VAL A 534 -16.10 1.65 4.21
CA VAL A 534 -16.64 1.59 5.57
C VAL A 534 -16.03 2.71 6.39
N GLN A 535 -16.86 3.71 6.72
CA GLN A 535 -16.41 4.94 7.37
C GLN A 535 -16.76 4.91 8.85
N ASN A 536 -15.74 4.90 9.69
CA ASN A 536 -15.91 4.99 11.14
C ASN A 536 -16.00 6.45 11.60
N PHE A 537 -16.98 6.75 12.45
CA PHE A 537 -17.18 8.07 13.03
C PHE A 537 -16.77 8.07 14.49
N ALA A 538 -15.89 8.99 14.85
CA ALA A 538 -15.46 9.25 16.22
C ALA A 538 -16.43 10.20 16.92
N ILE A 539 -17.70 9.80 16.95
CA ILE A 539 -18.78 10.47 17.68
C ILE A 539 -19.11 9.71 18.96
N THR A 540 -19.70 10.39 19.89
CA THR A 540 -20.10 9.79 21.17
C THR A 540 -21.59 9.98 21.44
N PRO A 541 -22.22 9.16 22.28
CA PRO A 541 -23.64 9.31 22.62
C PRO A 541 -24.02 10.72 23.08
N GLU A 542 -23.09 11.45 23.72
CA GLU A 542 -23.30 12.82 24.15
C GLU A 542 -23.47 13.85 23.03
N ASN A 543 -23.10 13.50 21.80
CA ASN A 543 -23.30 14.37 20.64
C ASN A 543 -24.76 14.42 20.17
N LEU A 544 -25.59 13.46 20.59
CA LEU A 544 -27.01 13.42 20.25
C LEU A 544 -27.88 13.98 21.35
N PRO A 545 -29.03 14.58 21.01
CA PRO A 545 -30.06 14.90 21.99
C PRO A 545 -30.54 13.63 22.72
N ALA A 546 -30.76 13.71 24.02
CA ALA A 546 -31.22 12.58 24.84
C ALA A 546 -32.49 11.92 24.27
N GLN A 547 -33.40 12.71 23.72
CA GLN A 547 -34.63 12.24 23.10
C GLN A 547 -34.37 11.32 21.90
N ALA A 548 -33.40 11.64 21.05
CA ALA A 548 -33.07 10.80 19.88
C ALA A 548 -32.53 9.41 20.27
N LEU A 549 -31.81 9.32 21.39
CA LEU A 549 -31.34 8.04 21.95
C LEU A 549 -32.48 7.24 22.62
N GLU A 550 -33.44 7.89 23.26
CA GLU A 550 -34.61 7.24 23.83
C GLU A 550 -35.56 6.72 22.78
N ASP A 551 -35.83 7.48 21.71
CA ASP A 551 -36.66 7.08 20.60
C ASP A 551 -36.07 5.84 19.90
N SER A 552 -34.75 5.73 19.81
CA SER A 552 -34.07 4.55 19.27
C SER A 552 -34.24 3.28 20.12
N LYS A 553 -34.46 3.41 21.43
CA LYS A 553 -34.76 2.29 22.34
C LYS A 553 -36.20 1.80 22.20
N ASN A 554 -37.15 2.74 22.03
CA ASN A 554 -38.57 2.46 22.03
C ASN A 554 -39.08 1.84 20.73
N THR A 555 -38.36 2.00 19.61
CA THR A 555 -38.69 1.32 18.34
C THR A 555 -38.25 -0.15 18.29
N ALA A 556 -37.74 -0.69 19.38
CA ALA A 556 -37.28 -2.06 19.52
C ALA A 556 -38.28 -3.01 20.26
N SER A 557 -39.52 -2.54 20.57
CA SER A 557 -40.59 -3.33 21.18
C SER A 557 -41.56 -3.87 20.14
#